data_eddb874a154162492fff10defd9f2e39
#
_entry.id   eddb874a154162492fff10defd9f2e39
#
_cell.length_a   1.000
_cell.length_b   1.000
_cell.length_c   1.000
_cell.angle_alpha   90.00
_cell.angle_beta   90.00
_cell.angle_gamma   90.00
#
_symmetry.space_group_name_H-M   'P 1'
#
loop_
_entity.id
_entity.type
_entity.pdbx_description
1 polymer ?
#
loop_
_entity_poly.entity_id
_entity_poly.type
_entity_poly.pdbx_seq_one_letter_code
_entity_poly.pdbx_strand_id
1 'polypeptide(L)'
;SAALSALYDQHCNNLYYYLLVMSDPNTAADVTQKVWLKVMESTQDYQNQGRFQAWLFTIGHRMLIDEFRQSKRWQADTDPDTLGSVTPVNDNEADFHQLLKHLPFTQREAFSLQQEGFSLQDIASICDVPVETVKTRLRYARNNLKKHWKTL
;
A
#
# COMPACT_ATOMS: atom_id res chain seq x y z
N SER A 1 8.99 -14.01 -20.97
CA SER A 1 8.06 -15.09 -21.34
C SER A 1 6.65 -14.55 -21.51
N ALA A 2 5.83 -15.24 -22.27
CA ALA A 2 4.45 -14.84 -22.49
C ALA A 2 3.64 -14.82 -21.17
N ALA A 3 3.93 -15.77 -20.28
CA ALA A 3 3.27 -15.84 -18.98
C ALA A 3 3.61 -14.63 -18.11
N LEU A 4 4.87 -14.21 -18.09
CA LEU A 4 5.30 -13.03 -17.33
C LEU A 4 4.69 -11.74 -17.90
N SER A 5 4.63 -11.64 -19.22
CA SER A 5 4.01 -10.48 -19.88
C SER A 5 2.51 -10.36 -19.53
N ALA A 6 1.80 -11.49 -19.49
CA ALA A 6 0.39 -11.53 -19.12
C ALA A 6 0.19 -11.10 -17.66
N LEU A 7 1.06 -11.56 -16.76
CA LEU A 7 1.00 -11.16 -15.34
C LEU A 7 1.29 -9.68 -15.17
N TYR A 8 2.26 -9.16 -15.91
CA TYR A 8 2.56 -7.73 -15.91
C TYR A 8 1.34 -6.92 -16.33
N ASP A 9 0.72 -7.28 -17.47
CA ASP A 9 -0.45 -6.56 -17.98
C ASP A 9 -1.62 -6.60 -17.00
N GLN A 10 -1.78 -7.72 -16.30
CA GLN A 10 -2.89 -7.90 -15.36
C GLN A 10 -2.71 -7.09 -14.07
N HIS A 11 -1.48 -7.00 -13.54
CA HIS A 11 -1.24 -6.47 -12.19
C HIS A 11 -0.50 -5.14 -12.15
N CYS A 12 0.04 -4.67 -13.27
CA CYS A 12 0.86 -3.47 -13.33
C CYS A 12 0.13 -2.24 -12.79
N ASN A 13 -1.09 -2.01 -13.25
CA ASN A 13 -1.86 -0.83 -12.85
C ASN A 13 -2.24 -0.87 -11.37
N ASN A 14 -2.61 -2.04 -10.86
CA ASN A 14 -2.99 -2.19 -9.45
C ASN A 14 -1.80 -1.93 -8.54
N LEU A 15 -0.65 -2.47 -8.87
CA LEU A 15 0.57 -2.24 -8.10
C LEU A 15 0.96 -0.76 -8.13
N TYR A 16 0.97 -0.16 -9.30
CA TYR A 16 1.31 1.27 -9.44
C TYR A 16 0.36 2.14 -8.62
N TYR A 17 -0.95 1.87 -8.71
CA TYR A 17 -1.94 2.64 -7.97
C TYR A 17 -1.73 2.54 -6.45
N TYR A 18 -1.46 1.35 -5.95
CA TYR A 18 -1.15 1.15 -4.53
C TYR A 18 0.06 2.00 -4.13
N LEU A 19 1.15 1.91 -4.90
CA LEU A 19 2.36 2.66 -4.61
C LEU A 19 2.14 4.18 -4.72
N LEU A 20 1.30 4.60 -5.65
CA LEU A 20 0.94 6.00 -5.82
C LEU A 20 0.18 6.54 -4.61
N VAL A 21 -0.80 5.78 -4.10
CA VAL A 21 -1.56 6.16 -2.91
C VAL A 21 -0.64 6.28 -1.70
N MET A 22 0.36 5.41 -1.61
CA MET A 22 1.28 5.36 -0.48
C MET A 22 2.43 6.37 -0.57
N SER A 23 2.70 6.92 -1.74
CA SER A 23 3.86 7.79 -1.96
C SER A 23 3.52 8.95 -2.91
N ASP A 24 4.25 9.08 -3.98
CA ASP A 24 4.06 10.12 -5.00
C ASP A 24 4.35 9.52 -6.38
N PRO A 25 4.02 10.23 -7.48
CA PRO A 25 4.19 9.67 -8.82
C PRO A 25 5.62 9.22 -9.13
N ASN A 26 6.63 9.98 -8.71
CA ASN A 26 8.01 9.63 -8.97
C ASN A 26 8.44 8.38 -8.23
N THR A 27 8.13 8.30 -6.93
CA THR A 27 8.43 7.13 -6.11
C THR A 27 7.68 5.91 -6.61
N ALA A 28 6.38 6.06 -6.93
CA ALA A 28 5.57 4.96 -7.42
C ALA A 28 6.12 4.37 -8.71
N ALA A 29 6.51 5.23 -9.66
CA ALA A 29 7.09 4.77 -10.92
C ALA A 29 8.42 4.04 -10.70
N ASP A 30 9.28 4.59 -9.86
CA ASP A 30 10.59 4.01 -9.56
C ASP A 30 10.46 2.65 -8.87
N VAL A 31 9.62 2.58 -7.83
CA VAL A 31 9.43 1.34 -7.09
C VAL A 31 8.74 0.28 -7.95
N THR A 32 7.77 0.68 -8.77
CA THR A 32 7.12 -0.26 -9.69
C THR A 32 8.13 -0.93 -10.60
N GLN A 33 9.06 -0.16 -11.18
CA GLN A 33 10.12 -0.73 -12.02
C GLN A 33 11.00 -1.70 -11.24
N LYS A 34 11.41 -1.31 -10.05
CA LYS A 34 12.26 -2.15 -9.20
C LYS A 34 11.56 -3.47 -8.82
N VAL A 35 10.26 -3.40 -8.53
CA VAL A 35 9.48 -4.60 -8.21
C VAL A 35 9.47 -5.56 -9.39
N TRP A 36 9.19 -5.08 -10.60
CA TRP A 36 9.12 -5.95 -11.76
C TRP A 36 10.50 -6.51 -12.15
N LEU A 37 11.58 -5.75 -11.95
CA LEU A 37 12.93 -6.28 -12.12
C LEU A 37 13.18 -7.42 -11.13
N LYS A 38 12.77 -7.25 -9.88
CA LYS A 38 12.91 -8.30 -8.86
C LYS A 38 12.09 -9.53 -9.21
N VAL A 39 10.87 -9.34 -9.72
CA VAL A 39 10.01 -10.43 -10.18
C VAL A 39 10.70 -11.22 -11.31
N MET A 40 11.28 -10.53 -12.27
CA MET A 40 11.98 -11.20 -13.39
C MET A 40 13.19 -12.01 -12.92
N GLU A 41 13.91 -11.50 -11.92
CA GLU A 41 15.05 -12.22 -11.33
C GLU A 41 14.62 -13.43 -10.50
N SER A 42 13.43 -13.37 -9.93
CA SER A 42 12.95 -14.35 -8.95
C SER A 42 11.89 -15.29 -9.51
N THR A 43 11.72 -15.36 -10.83
CA THR A 43 10.71 -16.20 -11.45
C THR A 43 10.89 -17.69 -11.12
N GLN A 44 12.13 -18.11 -10.84
CA GLN A 44 12.41 -19.49 -10.44
C GLN A 44 12.06 -19.77 -8.99
N ASP A 45 12.03 -18.74 -8.16
CA ASP A 45 11.71 -18.85 -6.73
C ASP A 45 10.20 -18.81 -6.47
N TYR A 46 9.44 -18.32 -7.43
CA TYR A 46 7.99 -18.28 -7.29
C TYR A 46 7.39 -19.63 -7.61
N GLN A 47 6.80 -20.24 -6.59
CA GLN A 47 6.02 -21.45 -6.77
C GLN A 47 4.58 -21.03 -6.98
N ASN A 48 4.04 -21.28 -8.16
CA ASN A 48 2.72 -20.87 -8.56
C ASN A 48 1.66 -21.61 -7.73
N GLN A 49 1.24 -20.99 -6.62
CA GLN A 49 0.17 -21.49 -5.77
C GLN A 49 -1.07 -20.60 -5.83
N GLY A 50 -1.22 -19.83 -6.91
CA GLY A 50 -2.37 -18.95 -7.09
C GLY A 50 -2.32 -17.67 -6.24
N ARG A 51 -1.14 -17.32 -5.71
CA ARG A 51 -0.98 -16.17 -4.81
C ARG A 51 0.01 -15.15 -5.36
N PHE A 52 0.08 -15.04 -6.67
CA PHE A 52 1.03 -14.14 -7.32
C PHE A 52 0.82 -12.69 -6.88
N GLN A 53 -0.42 -12.23 -6.81
CA GLN A 53 -0.71 -10.85 -6.46
C GLN A 53 -0.22 -10.52 -5.04
N ALA A 54 -0.47 -11.41 -4.08
CA ALA A 54 0.00 -11.21 -2.70
C ALA A 54 1.52 -11.19 -2.63
N TRP A 55 2.19 -12.07 -3.36
CA TRP A 55 3.65 -12.12 -3.45
C TRP A 55 4.21 -10.84 -4.05
N LEU A 56 3.59 -10.37 -5.15
CA LEU A 56 3.97 -9.14 -5.84
C LEU A 56 3.87 -7.93 -4.90
N PHE A 57 2.75 -7.81 -4.18
CA PHE A 57 2.52 -6.70 -3.26
C PHE A 57 3.42 -6.79 -2.02
N THR A 58 3.82 -7.99 -1.60
CA THR A 58 4.81 -8.16 -0.54
C THR A 58 6.16 -7.55 -0.96
N ILE A 59 6.58 -7.82 -2.18
CA ILE A 59 7.81 -7.21 -2.72
C ILE A 59 7.66 -5.69 -2.77
N GLY A 60 6.52 -5.21 -3.27
CA GLY A 60 6.23 -3.78 -3.35
C GLY A 60 6.27 -3.10 -1.99
N HIS A 61 5.65 -3.71 -0.99
CA HIS A 61 5.66 -3.18 0.37
C HIS A 61 7.09 -3.05 0.91
N ARG A 62 7.90 -4.11 0.76
CA ARG A 62 9.29 -4.10 1.26
C ARG A 62 10.11 -3.00 0.60
N MET A 63 9.98 -2.85 -0.71
CA MET A 63 10.72 -1.82 -1.45
C MET A 63 10.25 -0.42 -1.09
N LEU A 64 8.94 -0.25 -0.86
CA LEU A 64 8.38 1.02 -0.42
C LEU A 64 8.93 1.42 0.96
N ILE A 65 8.96 0.48 1.90
CA ILE A 65 9.51 0.72 3.23
C ILE A 65 11.00 1.08 3.14
N ASP A 66 11.77 0.37 2.31
CA ASP A 66 13.19 0.67 2.12
C ASP A 66 13.39 2.08 1.55
N GLU A 67 12.55 2.47 0.60
CA GLU A 67 12.62 3.80 0.00
C GLU A 67 12.36 4.88 1.05
N PHE A 68 11.38 4.69 1.91
CA PHE A 68 11.08 5.64 2.97
C PHE A 68 12.15 5.70 4.06
N ARG A 69 12.79 4.58 4.37
CA ARG A 69 13.91 4.56 5.31
C ARG A 69 15.10 5.37 4.82
N GLN A 70 15.31 5.40 3.51
CA GLN A 70 16.39 6.16 2.89
C GLN A 70 16.05 7.64 2.75
N SER A 71 14.77 7.99 2.82
CA SER A 71 14.31 9.36 2.70
C SER A 71 13.95 9.91 4.09
N LYS A 72 14.11 11.22 4.25
CA LYS A 72 13.76 11.90 5.51
C LYS A 72 12.25 11.96 5.75
N ARG A 73 11.43 11.57 4.78
CA ARG A 73 9.97 11.56 4.91
C ARG A 73 9.50 10.58 5.97
N TRP A 74 10.20 9.46 6.12
CA TRP A 74 9.85 8.46 7.12
C TRP A 74 9.93 9.00 8.55
N GLN A 75 10.83 9.94 8.79
CA GLN A 75 11.02 10.52 10.12
C GLN A 75 9.85 11.40 10.57
N ALA A 76 9.04 11.89 9.63
CA ALA A 76 7.84 12.68 9.95
C ALA A 76 6.68 11.80 10.41
N ASP A 77 6.69 10.51 10.02
CA ASP A 77 5.65 9.53 10.39
C ASP A 77 6.27 8.49 11.34
N THR A 78 6.93 8.94 12.40
CA THR A 78 7.89 8.15 13.17
C THR A 78 7.33 7.01 13.99
N ASP A 79 6.03 6.96 14.23
CA ASP A 79 5.45 5.83 14.94
C ASP A 79 4.35 5.23 14.07
N PRO A 80 4.63 4.06 13.43
CA PRO A 80 3.66 3.46 12.52
C PRO A 80 2.36 3.06 13.20
N ASP A 81 2.35 2.92 14.51
CA ASP A 81 1.17 2.49 15.25
C ASP A 81 0.51 3.63 16.03
N THR A 82 1.01 4.87 15.89
CA THR A 82 0.30 6.00 16.49
C THR A 82 -1.04 6.25 15.81
N LEU A 83 -2.00 6.62 16.64
CA LEU A 83 -3.33 7.03 16.21
C LEU A 83 -3.33 8.35 15.45
N GLY A 84 -2.21 8.81 14.94
CA GLY A 84 -1.96 10.11 14.35
C GLY A 84 -3.20 10.90 13.92
N SER A 85 -3.25 12.15 14.29
CA SER A 85 -4.33 13.01 13.86
C SER A 85 -4.26 13.21 12.35
N VAL A 86 -5.38 12.97 11.69
CA VAL A 86 -5.51 13.24 10.27
C VAL A 86 -5.59 14.75 10.07
N THR A 87 -4.74 15.29 9.20
CA THR A 87 -4.77 16.72 8.87
C THR A 87 -6.12 17.06 8.22
N PRO A 88 -6.78 18.15 8.61
CA PRO A 88 -8.06 18.50 7.98
C PRO A 88 -7.90 18.67 6.48
N VAL A 89 -8.80 18.04 5.73
CA VAL A 89 -8.84 18.15 4.27
C VAL A 89 -9.61 19.40 3.90
N ASN A 90 -9.09 20.16 2.95
CA ASN A 90 -9.80 21.32 2.43
C ASN A 90 -11.03 20.87 1.66
N ASP A 91 -12.21 21.37 2.06
CA ASP A 91 -13.51 20.94 1.55
C ASP A 91 -13.64 21.01 0.01
N ASN A 92 -12.87 21.88 -0.63
CA ASN A 92 -12.98 22.11 -2.07
C ASN A 92 -12.21 21.08 -2.92
N GLU A 93 -11.38 20.22 -2.31
CA GLU A 93 -10.53 19.28 -3.04
C GLU A 93 -10.70 17.84 -2.59
N ALA A 94 -11.70 17.58 -1.75
CA ALA A 94 -11.82 16.28 -1.12
C ALA A 94 -12.48 15.27 -2.04
N ASP A 95 -11.69 14.65 -2.89
CA ASP A 95 -12.07 13.36 -3.44
C ASP A 95 -11.56 12.26 -2.48
N PHE A 96 -11.99 11.04 -2.72
CA PHE A 96 -11.63 9.90 -1.88
C PHE A 96 -10.12 9.67 -1.85
N HIS A 97 -9.44 9.93 -2.95
CA HIS A 97 -8.00 9.79 -3.07
C HIS A 97 -7.26 10.74 -2.12
N GLN A 98 -7.72 11.99 -2.02
CA GLN A 98 -7.16 12.98 -1.11
C GLN A 98 -7.36 12.56 0.35
N LEU A 99 -8.54 12.03 0.67
CA LEU A 99 -8.81 11.53 2.02
C LEU A 99 -7.86 10.41 2.41
N LEU A 100 -7.58 9.47 1.49
CA LEU A 100 -6.64 8.39 1.75
C LEU A 100 -5.26 8.92 2.06
N LYS A 101 -4.80 9.94 1.36
CA LYS A 101 -3.46 10.51 1.56
C LYS A 101 -3.30 11.18 2.92
N HIS A 102 -4.39 11.56 3.57
CA HIS A 102 -4.33 12.17 4.90
C HIS A 102 -4.31 11.13 6.03
N LEU A 103 -4.58 9.88 5.74
CA LEU A 103 -4.47 8.83 6.75
C LEU A 103 -3.00 8.59 7.13
N PRO A 104 -2.71 8.24 8.40
CA PRO A 104 -1.38 7.76 8.76
C PRO A 104 -0.98 6.57 7.88
N PHE A 105 0.32 6.40 7.67
CA PHE A 105 0.87 5.44 6.71
C PHE A 105 0.27 4.04 6.86
N THR A 106 0.29 3.49 8.08
CA THR A 106 -0.16 2.11 8.30
C THR A 106 -1.64 1.93 8.09
N GLN A 107 -2.44 2.94 8.44
CA GLN A 107 -3.89 2.92 8.22
C GLN A 107 -4.20 3.02 6.73
N ARG A 108 -3.52 3.92 6.03
CA ARG A 108 -3.65 4.10 4.58
C ARG A 108 -3.32 2.81 3.85
N GLU A 109 -2.22 2.17 4.25
CA GLU A 109 -1.78 0.93 3.61
C GLU A 109 -2.78 -0.20 3.81
N ALA A 110 -3.21 -0.44 5.05
CA ALA A 110 -4.16 -1.51 5.33
C ALA A 110 -5.46 -1.31 4.56
N PHE A 111 -5.96 -0.09 4.54
CA PHE A 111 -7.19 0.23 3.81
C PHE A 111 -7.00 0.05 2.30
N SER A 112 -5.90 0.53 1.74
CA SER A 112 -5.61 0.41 0.31
C SER A 112 -5.51 -1.05 -0.12
N LEU A 113 -4.85 -1.88 0.67
CA LEU A 113 -4.74 -3.31 0.38
C LEU A 113 -6.09 -4.00 0.46
N GLN A 114 -6.95 -3.61 1.40
CA GLN A 114 -8.30 -4.15 1.47
C GLN A 114 -9.12 -3.76 0.23
N GLN A 115 -8.96 -2.55 -0.26
CA GLN A 115 -9.63 -2.09 -1.49
C GLN A 115 -9.16 -2.88 -2.71
N GLU A 116 -7.93 -3.37 -2.71
CA GLU A 116 -7.41 -4.23 -3.77
C GLU A 116 -7.98 -5.65 -3.72
N GLY A 117 -8.73 -5.97 -2.68
CA GLY A 117 -9.37 -7.27 -2.53
C GLY A 117 -8.63 -8.27 -1.66
N PHE A 118 -7.55 -7.85 -1.00
CA PHE A 118 -6.80 -8.75 -0.12
C PHE A 118 -7.59 -9.05 1.16
N SER A 119 -7.49 -10.30 1.61
CA SER A 119 -8.04 -10.72 2.90
C SER A 119 -7.20 -10.14 4.05
N LEU A 120 -7.74 -10.20 5.27
CA LEU A 120 -7.00 -9.76 6.45
C LEU A 120 -5.69 -10.53 6.60
N GLN A 121 -5.71 -11.82 6.30
CA GLN A 121 -4.52 -12.67 6.38
C GLN A 121 -3.48 -12.28 5.34
N ASP A 122 -3.92 -11.96 4.12
CA ASP A 122 -3.02 -11.50 3.07
C ASP A 122 -2.37 -10.16 3.45
N ILE A 123 -3.16 -9.24 3.99
CA ILE A 123 -2.64 -7.93 4.43
C ILE A 123 -1.62 -8.13 5.55
N ALA A 124 -1.93 -8.99 6.52
CA ALA A 124 -1.00 -9.30 7.60
C ALA A 124 0.33 -9.84 7.06
N SER A 125 0.26 -10.72 6.08
CA SER A 125 1.44 -11.31 5.44
C SER A 125 2.23 -10.26 4.65
N ILE A 126 1.55 -9.43 3.87
CA ILE A 126 2.18 -8.38 3.07
C ILE A 126 2.91 -7.39 3.96
N CYS A 127 2.27 -6.95 5.04
CA CYS A 127 2.81 -5.93 5.94
C CYS A 127 3.69 -6.50 7.04
N ASP A 128 3.75 -7.82 7.16
CA ASP A 128 4.53 -8.53 8.18
C ASP A 128 4.12 -8.11 9.59
N VAL A 129 2.83 -8.19 9.87
CA VAL A 129 2.23 -7.89 11.17
C VAL A 129 1.15 -8.93 11.50
N PRO A 130 0.77 -9.07 12.77
CA PRO A 130 -0.34 -9.96 13.14
C PRO A 130 -1.67 -9.50 12.55
N VAL A 131 -2.57 -10.46 12.34
CA VAL A 131 -3.92 -10.16 11.82
C VAL A 131 -4.65 -9.17 12.74
N GLU A 132 -4.49 -9.30 14.04
CA GLU A 132 -5.13 -8.39 14.99
C GLU A 132 -4.67 -6.93 14.79
N THR A 133 -3.40 -6.74 14.43
CA THR A 133 -2.88 -5.41 14.09
C THR A 133 -3.57 -4.87 12.84
N VAL A 134 -3.78 -5.72 11.82
CA VAL A 134 -4.50 -5.33 10.61
C VAL A 134 -5.92 -4.88 10.94
N LYS A 135 -6.62 -5.64 11.78
CA LYS A 135 -7.99 -5.29 12.20
C LYS A 135 -8.03 -3.92 12.89
N THR A 136 -7.08 -3.65 13.76
CA THR A 136 -6.98 -2.38 14.47
C THR A 136 -6.72 -1.24 13.49
N ARG A 137 -5.77 -1.42 12.58
CA ARG A 137 -5.43 -0.40 11.57
C ARG A 137 -6.63 -0.09 10.69
N LEU A 138 -7.37 -1.10 10.25
CA LEU A 138 -8.58 -0.92 9.43
C LEU A 138 -9.68 -0.20 10.20
N ARG A 139 -9.86 -0.54 11.48
CA ARG A 139 -10.86 0.12 12.32
C ARG A 139 -10.57 1.61 12.43
N TYR A 140 -9.32 1.97 12.73
CA TYR A 140 -8.91 3.36 12.83
C TYR A 140 -9.01 4.08 11.47
N ALA A 141 -8.62 3.40 10.40
CA ALA A 141 -8.73 3.96 9.06
C ALA A 141 -10.18 4.33 8.75
N ARG A 142 -11.11 3.39 8.99
CA ARG A 142 -12.53 3.64 8.72
C ARG A 142 -13.09 4.77 9.60
N ASN A 143 -12.71 4.81 10.87
CA ASN A 143 -13.15 5.88 11.76
C ASN A 143 -12.66 7.25 11.30
N ASN A 144 -11.40 7.33 10.91
CA ASN A 144 -10.82 8.58 10.41
C ASN A 144 -11.47 9.00 9.08
N LEU A 145 -11.71 8.06 8.18
CA LEU A 145 -12.39 8.37 6.92
C LEU A 145 -13.81 8.85 7.14
N LYS A 146 -14.57 8.22 8.01
CA LYS A 146 -15.94 8.63 8.34
C LYS A 146 -15.97 10.04 8.92
N LYS A 147 -15.04 10.34 9.81
CA LYS A 147 -14.96 11.63 10.47
C LYS A 147 -14.77 12.77 9.47
N HIS A 148 -13.90 12.55 8.48
CA HIS A 148 -13.61 13.57 7.46
C HIS A 148 -14.62 13.56 6.32
N TRP A 149 -15.20 12.41 6.00
CA TRP A 149 -16.22 12.31 4.95
C TRP A 149 -17.50 13.06 5.34
N LYS A 150 -17.87 13.02 6.61
CA LYS A 150 -19.09 13.69 7.11
C LYS A 150 -18.98 15.21 7.12
N THR A 151 -17.78 15.77 7.04
CA THR A 151 -17.58 17.23 7.01
C THR A 151 -17.63 17.76 5.58
N LEU A 152 -17.81 16.88 4.61
CA LEU A 152 -18.00 17.26 3.23
C LEU A 152 -19.51 17.36 2.94
#